data_0e0a6c2ee205bb86367dfdd628f6dc39
#
_entry.id   0e0a6c2ee205bb86367dfdd628f6dc39
#
_cell.length_a   1.000
_cell.length_b   1.000
_cell.length_c   1.000
_cell.angle_alpha   90.00
_cell.angle_beta   90.00
_cell.angle_gamma   90.00
#
_symmetry.space_group_name_H-M   'P 1'
#
loop_
_entity.id
_entity.type
_entity.pdbx_description
1 polymer ?
#
loop_
_entity_poly.entity_id
_entity_poly.type
_entity_poly.pdbx_seq_one_letter_code
_entity_poly.pdbx_strand_id
1 'polypeptide(L)'
;MVAECMLIPHTNWRSQGGGMQAVTQSELGRRVAEARQGRGWTQGELAGRVGLTQTAVSRIETGARAVGSLELAELAEALGVSVLDLLRAGRRPILAIAARLGRFRDPGAVDRALKRAEALTALDELLDGLLQPTGARVAAPDAAPARRPTLGGEGPAVEQGRKLAEWVRRTLRLGDGPLLRFPELLEERFHLDIDLSPLPEAVDGLCVGLGDRALVLVGSRKPSSRQRFTLAHELAHYLVDDLDPFHVDELGVRARSLAEMRANAFAAHLLMPEAGIRAAVEGVEDDAERAVRVALSFGTSVSAAAYQLGNLGLLPDAARDRLATAGSKPLLMRYALPSDWQQDESGRGRVRPPSRLYGRATLAYRQGLIGLQPIAELLQRSDHDQLRQELDDAGLAPDDDVAIGDLGSDLANEIIEEMAPGR
;
A
#
# COMPACT_ATOMS: atom_id res chain seq x y z
N MET A 1 16.35 -16.94 40.31
CA MET A 1 15.10 -16.18 40.48
C MET A 1 14.63 -15.81 39.10
N VAL A 2 13.63 -16.56 38.64
CA VAL A 2 13.08 -16.50 37.27
C VAL A 2 11.98 -15.45 37.29
N ALA A 3 12.09 -14.39 36.48
CA ALA A 3 11.04 -13.40 36.32
C ALA A 3 10.10 -13.87 35.22
N GLU A 4 8.88 -14.19 35.60
CA GLU A 4 7.77 -14.54 34.73
C GLU A 4 7.44 -13.38 33.80
N CYS A 5 7.48 -13.68 32.51
CA CYS A 5 7.03 -12.79 31.44
C CYS A 5 5.52 -13.02 31.26
N MET A 6 4.70 -12.08 31.69
CA MET A 6 3.24 -12.09 31.49
C MET A 6 2.92 -12.13 29.99
N LEU A 7 2.36 -13.25 29.57
CA LEU A 7 1.75 -13.46 28.26
C LEU A 7 0.42 -12.69 28.20
N ILE A 8 0.33 -11.69 27.36
CA ILE A 8 -0.95 -11.11 26.95
C ILE A 8 -1.65 -12.16 26.07
N PRO A 9 -2.89 -12.56 26.36
CA PRO A 9 -3.57 -13.60 25.61
C PRO A 9 -3.87 -13.11 24.19
N HIS A 10 -3.29 -13.79 23.21
CA HIS A 10 -3.76 -13.75 21.83
C HIS A 10 -5.21 -14.22 21.81
N THR A 11 -6.15 -13.34 21.56
CA THR A 11 -7.53 -13.72 21.26
C THR A 11 -7.53 -14.58 20.01
N ASN A 12 -7.85 -15.83 20.24
CA ASN A 12 -7.91 -16.92 19.28
C ASN A 12 -9.09 -16.73 18.32
N TRP A 13 -8.85 -16.12 17.15
CA TRP A 13 -9.87 -16.01 16.09
C TRP A 13 -9.76 -17.14 15.03
N ARG A 14 -9.02 -18.22 15.37
CA ARG A 14 -8.87 -19.41 14.54
C ARG A 14 -10.03 -20.37 14.68
N SER A 15 -11.25 -20.00 14.39
CA SER A 15 -12.28 -20.99 14.08
C SER A 15 -13.61 -20.33 13.65
N GLN A 16 -13.66 -19.71 12.48
CA GLN A 16 -14.90 -19.70 11.70
C GLN A 16 -14.48 -19.72 10.23
N GLY A 17 -14.77 -20.84 9.58
CA GLY A 17 -14.55 -21.05 8.15
C GLY A 17 -15.26 -19.94 7.36
N GLY A 18 -14.49 -19.19 6.56
CA GLY A 18 -15.03 -18.16 5.69
C GLY A 18 -15.64 -18.77 4.43
N GLY A 19 -16.86 -19.33 4.59
CA GLY A 19 -17.81 -19.36 3.50
C GLY A 19 -18.46 -17.99 3.45
N MET A 20 -18.81 -17.50 2.26
CA MET A 20 -19.58 -16.27 2.04
C MET A 20 -20.82 -16.32 2.94
N GLN A 21 -20.70 -15.78 4.16
CA GLN A 21 -21.84 -15.68 5.05
C GLN A 21 -22.71 -14.56 4.48
N ALA A 22 -23.89 -14.93 4.00
CA ALA A 22 -24.91 -13.95 3.66
C ALA A 22 -25.02 -12.95 4.83
N VAL A 23 -24.91 -11.67 4.51
CA VAL A 23 -25.03 -10.59 5.50
C VAL A 23 -26.34 -10.80 6.26
N THR A 24 -26.26 -10.93 7.57
CA THR A 24 -27.48 -11.04 8.38
C THR A 24 -28.20 -9.70 8.37
N GLN A 25 -29.53 -9.74 8.50
CA GLN A 25 -30.35 -8.52 8.59
C GLN A 25 -29.88 -7.58 9.71
N SER A 26 -29.41 -8.14 10.82
CA SER A 26 -28.85 -7.35 11.93
C SER A 26 -27.54 -6.65 11.56
N GLU A 27 -26.69 -7.31 10.79
CA GLU A 27 -25.42 -6.72 10.32
C GLU A 27 -25.66 -5.63 9.28
N LEU A 28 -26.57 -5.87 8.32
CA LEU A 28 -27.00 -4.85 7.36
C LEU A 28 -27.58 -3.63 8.09
N GLY A 29 -28.49 -3.87 9.04
CA GLY A 29 -29.11 -2.81 9.83
C GLY A 29 -28.09 -1.97 10.61
N ARG A 30 -27.10 -2.61 11.22
CA ARG A 30 -26.02 -1.92 11.93
C ARG A 30 -25.24 -0.98 10.98
N ARG A 31 -24.95 -1.40 9.75
CA ARG A 31 -24.23 -0.59 8.76
C ARG A 31 -25.04 0.59 8.26
N VAL A 32 -26.33 0.39 8.04
CA VAL A 32 -27.24 1.51 7.73
C VAL A 32 -27.19 2.54 8.86
N ALA A 33 -27.24 2.10 10.12
CA ALA A 33 -27.17 2.99 11.29
C ALA A 33 -25.81 3.73 11.35
N GLU A 34 -24.70 3.04 11.12
CA GLU A 34 -23.35 3.65 11.11
C GLU A 34 -23.21 4.69 9.98
N ALA A 35 -23.63 4.35 8.76
CA ALA A 35 -23.58 5.29 7.63
C ALA A 35 -24.45 6.54 7.89
N ARG A 36 -25.64 6.38 8.47
CA ARG A 36 -26.50 7.48 8.87
C ARG A 36 -25.87 8.36 9.95
N GLN A 37 -25.32 7.74 10.99
CA GLN A 37 -24.64 8.45 12.08
C GLN A 37 -23.40 9.20 11.60
N GLY A 38 -22.64 8.61 10.68
CA GLY A 38 -21.49 9.27 10.04
C GLY A 38 -21.85 10.54 9.28
N ARG A 39 -23.13 10.69 8.89
CA ARG A 39 -23.68 11.92 8.29
C ARG A 39 -24.34 12.86 9.31
N GLY A 40 -24.35 12.49 10.58
CA GLY A 40 -25.01 13.26 11.62
C GLY A 40 -26.55 13.25 11.57
N TRP A 41 -27.15 12.30 10.82
CA TRP A 41 -28.60 12.28 10.63
C TRP A 41 -29.33 11.49 11.72
N THR A 42 -30.57 11.96 12.03
CA THR A 42 -31.54 11.19 12.81
C THR A 42 -32.22 10.11 11.95
N GLN A 43 -32.80 9.10 12.57
CA GLN A 43 -33.60 8.09 11.86
C GLN A 43 -34.78 8.71 11.07
N GLY A 44 -35.37 9.81 11.58
CA GLY A 44 -36.41 10.54 10.90
C GLY A 44 -35.93 11.24 9.62
N GLU A 45 -34.74 11.82 9.64
CA GLU A 45 -34.18 12.48 8.47
C GLU A 45 -33.82 11.46 7.36
N LEU A 46 -33.26 10.30 7.71
CA LEU A 46 -33.04 9.23 6.74
C LEU A 46 -34.38 8.74 6.18
N ALA A 47 -35.35 8.49 7.04
CA ALA A 47 -36.69 8.05 6.63
C ALA A 47 -37.35 8.98 5.61
N GLY A 48 -37.26 10.31 5.84
CA GLY A 48 -37.78 11.32 4.91
C GLY A 48 -37.07 11.31 3.55
N ARG A 49 -35.82 10.94 3.47
CA ARG A 49 -35.03 10.89 2.22
C ARG A 49 -35.34 9.68 1.36
N VAL A 50 -35.64 8.54 1.99
CA VAL A 50 -35.90 7.27 1.31
C VAL A 50 -37.41 6.88 1.30
N GLY A 51 -38.29 7.82 1.58
CA GLY A 51 -39.73 7.58 1.54
C GLY A 51 -40.25 6.56 2.57
N LEU A 52 -39.49 6.29 3.63
CA LEU A 52 -39.87 5.36 4.71
C LEU A 52 -40.39 6.10 5.93
N THR A 53 -40.98 5.35 6.86
CA THR A 53 -41.30 5.87 8.20
C THR A 53 -40.09 5.72 9.13
N GLN A 54 -39.97 6.60 10.13
CA GLN A 54 -38.90 6.48 11.13
C GLN A 54 -38.93 5.08 11.82
N THR A 55 -40.11 4.53 12.08
CA THR A 55 -40.26 3.18 12.66
C THR A 55 -39.70 2.11 11.71
N ALA A 56 -39.86 2.26 10.40
CA ALA A 56 -39.32 1.33 9.43
C ALA A 56 -37.78 1.38 9.44
N VAL A 57 -37.18 2.57 9.42
CA VAL A 57 -35.74 2.75 9.54
C VAL A 57 -35.19 2.17 10.84
N SER A 58 -35.84 2.44 11.98
CA SER A 58 -35.44 1.88 13.27
C SER A 58 -35.45 0.35 13.26
N ARG A 59 -36.46 -0.28 12.64
CA ARG A 59 -36.56 -1.75 12.52
C ARG A 59 -35.54 -2.33 11.52
N ILE A 60 -35.19 -1.58 10.48
CA ILE A 60 -34.09 -1.94 9.58
C ILE A 60 -32.76 -1.93 10.35
N GLU A 61 -32.48 -0.85 11.07
CA GLU A 61 -31.24 -0.68 11.83
C GLU A 61 -31.04 -1.72 12.93
N THR A 62 -32.15 -2.21 13.52
CA THR A 62 -32.11 -3.30 14.51
C THR A 62 -32.16 -4.70 13.89
N GLY A 63 -32.25 -4.82 12.56
CA GLY A 63 -32.38 -6.10 11.86
C GLY A 63 -33.75 -6.77 12.03
N ALA A 64 -34.72 -6.07 12.61
CA ALA A 64 -36.11 -6.58 12.84
C ALA A 64 -37.00 -6.49 11.59
N ARG A 65 -36.47 -5.91 10.48
CA ARG A 65 -37.16 -5.79 9.19
C ARG A 65 -36.19 -6.08 8.06
N ALA A 66 -36.57 -6.96 7.16
CA ALA A 66 -35.84 -7.22 5.94
C ALA A 66 -35.92 -6.02 4.99
N VAL A 67 -34.82 -5.78 4.26
CA VAL A 67 -34.67 -4.75 3.25
C VAL A 67 -34.72 -5.42 1.89
N GLY A 68 -35.59 -4.95 1.00
CA GLY A 68 -35.65 -5.41 -0.40
C GLY A 68 -34.52 -4.80 -1.22
N SER A 69 -34.18 -5.42 -2.37
CA SER A 69 -33.09 -4.95 -3.22
C SER A 69 -33.23 -3.50 -3.68
N LEU A 70 -34.41 -3.08 -4.09
CA LEU A 70 -34.68 -1.69 -4.49
C LEU A 70 -34.55 -0.71 -3.31
N GLU A 71 -35.11 -1.08 -2.16
CA GLU A 71 -35.03 -0.28 -0.93
C GLU A 71 -33.58 -0.18 -0.42
N LEU A 72 -32.77 -1.22 -0.64
CA LEU A 72 -31.35 -1.21 -0.32
C LEU A 72 -30.58 -0.24 -1.22
N ALA A 73 -30.90 -0.19 -2.51
CA ALA A 73 -30.32 0.77 -3.44
C ALA A 73 -30.68 2.22 -3.06
N GLU A 74 -31.94 2.49 -2.72
CA GLU A 74 -32.40 3.82 -2.26
C GLU A 74 -31.72 4.25 -0.95
N LEU A 75 -31.53 3.32 -0.01
CA LEU A 75 -30.80 3.56 1.23
C LEU A 75 -29.33 3.88 0.96
N ALA A 76 -28.67 3.11 0.07
CA ALA A 76 -27.29 3.31 -0.31
C ALA A 76 -27.07 4.67 -0.99
N GLU A 77 -27.93 5.03 -1.95
CA GLU A 77 -27.92 6.32 -2.65
C GLU A 77 -28.10 7.49 -1.66
N ALA A 78 -29.14 7.43 -0.83
CA ALA A 78 -29.41 8.48 0.16
C ALA A 78 -28.23 8.65 1.14
N LEU A 79 -27.65 7.53 1.58
CA LEU A 79 -26.51 7.52 2.48
C LEU A 79 -25.17 7.82 1.75
N GLY A 80 -25.14 7.87 0.41
CA GLY A 80 -23.93 8.07 -0.39
C GLY A 80 -22.86 7.02 -0.12
N VAL A 81 -23.29 5.77 0.02
CA VAL A 81 -22.45 4.58 0.15
C VAL A 81 -22.87 3.60 -0.94
N SER A 82 -21.97 2.68 -1.34
CA SER A 82 -22.39 1.66 -2.30
C SER A 82 -23.27 0.59 -1.67
N VAL A 83 -24.12 -0.07 -2.47
CA VAL A 83 -24.90 -1.24 -2.04
C VAL A 83 -23.97 -2.31 -1.48
N LEU A 84 -22.81 -2.48 -2.09
CA LEU A 84 -21.78 -3.41 -1.65
C LEU A 84 -21.23 -3.07 -0.26
N ASP A 85 -21.05 -1.79 0.07
CA ASP A 85 -20.63 -1.36 1.40
C ASP A 85 -21.64 -1.77 2.48
N LEU A 86 -22.91 -1.78 2.12
CA LEU A 86 -23.98 -2.25 3.01
C LEU A 86 -24.04 -3.78 3.10
N LEU A 87 -23.72 -4.50 2.01
CA LEU A 87 -23.83 -5.97 1.94
C LEU A 87 -22.56 -6.73 2.34
N ARG A 88 -21.38 -6.11 2.33
CA ARG A 88 -20.12 -6.81 2.65
C ARG A 88 -20.09 -7.32 4.08
N ALA A 89 -19.92 -8.63 4.26
CA ALA A 89 -19.67 -9.26 5.55
C ALA A 89 -18.21 -8.95 5.96
N GLY A 90 -18.02 -7.97 6.83
CA GLY A 90 -16.73 -7.63 7.40
C GLY A 90 -16.64 -6.14 7.74
N ARG A 91 -15.99 -5.81 8.85
CA ARG A 91 -15.49 -4.46 9.07
C ARG A 91 -14.72 -4.04 7.82
N ARG A 92 -15.00 -2.83 7.27
CA ARG A 92 -13.94 -2.15 6.52
C ARG A 92 -12.66 -2.37 7.31
N PRO A 93 -11.60 -2.90 6.72
CA PRO A 93 -10.34 -2.88 7.44
C PRO A 93 -10.18 -1.45 7.91
N ILE A 94 -10.01 -1.25 9.21
CA ILE A 94 -9.63 0.06 9.75
C ILE A 94 -8.32 0.33 9.04
N LEU A 95 -8.39 1.18 8.02
CA LEU A 95 -7.25 1.54 7.22
C LEU A 95 -6.35 2.38 8.11
N ALA A 96 -5.43 1.72 8.79
CA ALA A 96 -4.32 2.40 9.39
C ALA A 96 -3.50 3.01 8.24
N ILE A 97 -3.41 4.33 8.18
CA ILE A 97 -2.87 5.04 7.02
C ILE A 97 -1.67 5.85 7.47
N ALA A 98 -0.47 5.50 6.98
CA ALA A 98 0.62 6.44 6.91
C ALA A 98 0.68 6.99 5.47
N ALA A 99 0.60 8.28 5.30
CA ALA A 99 0.67 8.92 3.99
C ALA A 99 1.84 9.89 3.96
N ARG A 100 2.77 9.68 3.02
CA ARG A 100 3.80 10.66 2.71
C ARG A 100 3.25 11.70 1.75
N LEU A 101 2.88 12.86 2.29
CA LEU A 101 2.44 14.00 1.51
C LEU A 101 3.64 14.76 0.96
N GLY A 102 3.64 15.04 -0.35
CA GLY A 102 4.56 15.97 -0.98
C GLY A 102 4.39 17.40 -0.43
N ARG A 103 5.12 18.36 -0.99
CA ARG A 103 5.14 19.75 -0.52
C ARG A 103 3.80 20.49 -0.57
N PHE A 104 2.82 19.96 -1.30
CA PHE A 104 1.49 20.57 -1.47
C PHE A 104 0.45 19.75 -0.70
N ARG A 105 -0.26 20.41 0.22
CA ARG A 105 -1.40 19.82 0.94
C ARG A 105 -2.65 19.96 0.07
N ASP A 106 -2.93 18.95 -0.76
CA ASP A 106 -4.22 18.78 -1.44
C ASP A 106 -5.02 17.69 -0.69
N PRO A 107 -6.05 18.03 0.10
CA PRO A 107 -6.86 17.04 0.80
C PRO A 107 -7.50 16.03 -0.15
N GLY A 108 -7.92 16.45 -1.33
CA GLY A 108 -8.50 15.54 -2.34
C GLY A 108 -7.51 14.59 -2.98
N ALA A 109 -6.18 14.84 -2.85
CA ALA A 109 -5.17 13.93 -3.36
C ALA A 109 -5.09 12.64 -2.54
N VAL A 110 -5.22 12.74 -1.22
CA VAL A 110 -5.25 11.57 -0.34
C VAL A 110 -6.47 10.71 -0.62
N ASP A 111 -7.65 11.33 -0.78
CA ASP A 111 -8.89 10.60 -1.11
C ASP A 111 -8.77 9.84 -2.43
N ARG A 112 -8.14 10.45 -3.46
CA ARG A 112 -7.90 9.75 -4.74
C ARG A 112 -6.92 8.57 -4.61
N ALA A 113 -5.89 8.70 -3.78
CA ALA A 113 -4.98 7.59 -3.50
C ALA A 113 -5.68 6.47 -2.70
N LEU A 114 -6.53 6.83 -1.73
CA LEU A 114 -7.34 5.90 -0.96
C LEU A 114 -8.31 5.11 -1.83
N LYS A 115 -8.96 5.74 -2.82
CA LYS A 115 -9.80 5.03 -3.79
C LYS A 115 -9.04 3.91 -4.50
N ARG A 116 -7.76 4.13 -4.87
CA ARG A 116 -6.93 3.06 -5.44
C ARG A 116 -6.70 1.93 -4.44
N ALA A 117 -6.42 2.23 -3.17
CA ALA A 117 -6.27 1.22 -2.12
C ALA A 117 -7.56 0.44 -1.89
N GLU A 118 -8.70 1.13 -1.83
CA GLU A 118 -10.04 0.52 -1.70
C GLU A 118 -10.33 -0.43 -2.86
N ALA A 119 -10.00 -0.01 -4.09
CA ALA A 119 -10.15 -0.80 -5.29
C ALA A 119 -9.37 -2.12 -5.24
N LEU A 120 -8.08 -2.03 -4.89
CA LEU A 120 -7.21 -3.20 -4.78
C LEU A 120 -7.68 -4.15 -3.67
N THR A 121 -8.13 -3.60 -2.54
CA THR A 121 -8.67 -4.38 -1.41
C THR A 121 -9.98 -5.07 -1.82
N ALA A 122 -10.87 -4.36 -2.50
CA ALA A 122 -12.14 -4.92 -2.97
C ALA A 122 -11.93 -6.08 -3.96
N LEU A 123 -10.96 -5.93 -4.87
CA LEU A 123 -10.62 -7.02 -5.79
C LEU A 123 -10.03 -8.22 -5.03
N ASP A 124 -9.18 -8.00 -4.03
CA ASP A 124 -8.61 -9.10 -3.24
C ASP A 124 -9.70 -9.88 -2.48
N GLU A 125 -10.66 -9.18 -1.87
CA GLU A 125 -11.82 -9.77 -1.20
C GLU A 125 -12.72 -10.55 -2.19
N LEU A 126 -12.96 -10.00 -3.39
CA LEU A 126 -13.70 -10.71 -4.45
C LEU A 126 -13.01 -12.02 -4.82
N LEU A 127 -11.69 -11.98 -5.02
CA LEU A 127 -10.89 -13.14 -5.35
C LEU A 127 -10.83 -14.16 -4.20
N ASP A 128 -10.91 -13.73 -2.94
CA ASP A 128 -11.06 -14.63 -1.78
C ASP A 128 -12.38 -15.40 -1.82
N GLY A 129 -13.45 -14.78 -2.31
CA GLY A 129 -14.75 -15.44 -2.49
C GLY A 129 -14.81 -16.39 -3.69
N LEU A 130 -14.11 -16.08 -4.77
CA LEU A 130 -14.18 -16.82 -6.02
C LEU A 130 -13.18 -17.97 -6.10
N LEU A 131 -11.95 -17.73 -5.70
CA LEU A 131 -10.91 -18.75 -5.68
C LEU A 131 -11.08 -19.59 -4.41
N GLN A 132 -11.52 -20.84 -4.58
CA GLN A 132 -11.53 -21.78 -3.46
C GLN A 132 -10.12 -21.78 -2.83
N PRO A 133 -10.01 -21.88 -1.49
CA PRO A 133 -8.72 -22.06 -0.86
C PRO A 133 -8.13 -23.38 -1.40
N THR A 134 -7.43 -23.28 -2.52
CA THR A 134 -6.52 -24.35 -2.92
C THR A 134 -5.61 -24.53 -1.73
N GLY A 135 -5.65 -25.70 -1.10
CA GLY A 135 -5.00 -26.03 0.19
C GLY A 135 -3.48 -25.80 0.28
N ALA A 136 -2.92 -25.13 -0.69
CA ALA A 136 -1.68 -24.40 -0.64
C ALA A 136 -1.98 -22.92 -0.29
N ARG A 137 -2.29 -22.64 0.98
CA ARG A 137 -1.71 -21.42 1.54
C ARG A 137 -0.24 -21.54 1.19
N VAL A 138 0.24 -20.68 0.29
CA VAL A 138 1.69 -20.46 0.18
C VAL A 138 2.09 -20.18 1.62
N ALA A 139 2.79 -21.16 2.23
CA ALA A 139 3.24 -21.02 3.59
C ALA A 139 3.91 -19.67 3.65
N ALA A 140 3.44 -18.80 4.53
CA ALA A 140 4.11 -17.53 4.76
C ALA A 140 5.60 -17.87 4.85
N PRO A 141 6.47 -17.23 4.06
CA PRO A 141 7.88 -17.54 4.15
C PRO A 141 8.24 -17.45 5.63
N ASP A 142 8.89 -18.49 6.16
CA ASP A 142 9.30 -18.63 7.58
C ASP A 142 10.15 -17.45 8.08
N ALA A 143 10.30 -16.42 7.30
CA ALA A 143 11.17 -15.28 7.48
C ALA A 143 10.48 -13.92 7.64
N ALA A 144 9.19 -13.84 7.85
CA ALA A 144 8.66 -12.61 8.44
C ALA A 144 9.39 -12.48 9.80
N PRO A 145 10.01 -11.31 10.09
CA PRO A 145 10.73 -11.16 11.35
C PRO A 145 9.76 -11.45 12.48
N ALA A 146 9.96 -12.55 13.15
CA ALA A 146 9.06 -13.13 14.14
C ALA A 146 8.80 -12.20 15.35
N ARG A 147 9.50 -11.10 15.44
CA ARG A 147 9.29 -10.01 16.38
C ARG A 147 9.74 -8.69 15.75
N ARG A 148 8.82 -7.73 15.66
CA ARG A 148 9.15 -6.32 15.45
C ARG A 148 10.15 -5.90 16.53
N PRO A 149 11.25 -5.21 16.18
CA PRO A 149 12.19 -4.77 17.19
C PRO A 149 11.47 -3.84 18.15
N THR A 150 11.56 -4.12 19.45
CA THR A 150 11.13 -3.17 20.46
C THR A 150 12.08 -1.98 20.35
N LEU A 151 11.62 -0.89 19.77
CA LEU A 151 12.35 0.37 19.77
C LEU A 151 12.29 0.86 21.22
N GLY A 152 13.23 0.38 22.04
CA GLY A 152 13.33 0.79 23.44
C GLY A 152 13.51 2.29 23.51
N GLY A 153 12.55 2.99 24.15
CA GLY A 153 12.60 4.37 24.73
C GLY A 153 13.52 5.37 24.03
N GLU A 154 13.58 6.44 24.46
CA GLU A 154 14.34 7.70 24.47
C GLU A 154 15.67 7.85 23.66
N GLY A 155 15.91 7.10 22.59
CA GLY A 155 17.00 7.41 21.65
C GLY A 155 16.57 8.43 20.60
N PRO A 156 17.51 9.21 20.01
CA PRO A 156 17.20 10.07 18.87
C PRO A 156 16.51 9.27 17.74
N ALA A 157 15.46 9.81 17.15
CA ALA A 157 14.68 9.13 16.10
C ALA A 157 15.53 8.64 14.93
N VAL A 158 16.57 9.40 14.57
CA VAL A 158 17.55 9.03 13.55
C VAL A 158 18.31 7.75 13.92
N GLU A 159 18.75 7.60 15.16
CA GLU A 159 19.46 6.42 15.64
C GLU A 159 18.54 5.19 15.70
N GLN A 160 17.27 5.38 16.03
CA GLN A 160 16.26 4.30 15.96
C GLN A 160 16.09 3.81 14.54
N GLY A 161 16.00 4.74 13.56
CA GLY A 161 15.90 4.39 12.14
C GLY A 161 17.12 3.63 11.64
N ARG A 162 18.33 4.07 11.99
CA ARG A 162 19.59 3.38 11.67
C ARG A 162 19.60 1.95 12.20
N LYS A 163 19.33 1.77 13.49
CA LYS A 163 19.32 0.44 14.14
C LYS A 163 18.28 -0.49 13.52
N LEU A 164 17.10 0.03 13.17
CA LEU A 164 16.07 -0.72 12.49
C LEU A 164 16.53 -1.20 11.10
N ALA A 165 17.19 -0.34 10.33
CA ALA A 165 17.75 -0.70 9.03
C ALA A 165 18.84 -1.77 9.13
N GLU A 166 19.75 -1.65 10.08
CA GLU A 166 20.77 -2.66 10.35
C GLU A 166 20.17 -3.99 10.78
N TRP A 167 19.13 -3.94 11.62
CA TRP A 167 18.40 -5.13 12.03
C TRP A 167 17.75 -5.83 10.81
N VAL A 168 17.08 -5.10 9.91
CA VAL A 168 16.48 -5.65 8.67
C VAL A 168 17.58 -6.29 7.81
N ARG A 169 18.67 -5.57 7.52
CA ARG A 169 19.75 -6.09 6.69
C ARG A 169 20.38 -7.35 7.26
N ARG A 170 20.63 -7.38 8.56
CA ARG A 170 21.20 -8.55 9.25
C ARG A 170 20.24 -9.73 9.27
N THR A 171 18.97 -9.49 9.63
CA THR A 171 17.94 -10.55 9.75
C THR A 171 17.68 -11.22 8.40
N LEU A 172 17.61 -10.42 7.33
CA LEU A 172 17.37 -10.91 5.98
C LEU A 172 18.66 -11.26 5.23
N ARG A 173 19.83 -11.11 5.86
CA ARG A 173 21.16 -11.41 5.27
C ARG A 173 21.39 -10.67 3.94
N LEU A 174 21.03 -9.39 3.88
CA LEU A 174 21.09 -8.59 2.65
C LEU A 174 22.52 -8.11 2.32
N GLY A 175 23.47 -8.24 3.24
CA GLY A 175 24.83 -7.70 3.08
C GLY A 175 24.86 -6.18 2.98
N ASP A 176 25.95 -5.63 2.43
CA ASP A 176 26.19 -4.19 2.30
C ASP A 176 26.03 -3.66 0.86
N GLY A 177 25.58 -4.51 -0.05
CA GLY A 177 25.34 -4.15 -1.45
C GLY A 177 23.96 -3.49 -1.68
N PRO A 178 23.69 -3.12 -2.95
CA PRO A 178 22.38 -2.58 -3.36
C PRO A 178 21.28 -3.62 -3.23
N LEU A 179 20.08 -3.16 -2.93
CA LEU A 179 18.88 -4.01 -2.89
C LEU A 179 18.29 -4.09 -4.31
N LEU A 180 18.62 -5.17 -5.01
CA LEU A 180 18.05 -5.44 -6.33
C LEU A 180 16.60 -5.94 -6.17
N ARG A 181 15.75 -5.67 -7.19
CA ARG A 181 14.34 -6.09 -7.18
C ARG A 181 13.64 -5.75 -5.85
N PHE A 182 13.80 -4.52 -5.41
CA PHE A 182 13.39 -4.10 -4.07
C PHE A 182 11.89 -4.28 -3.79
N PRO A 183 10.93 -3.98 -4.72
CA PRO A 183 9.52 -4.28 -4.50
C PRO A 183 9.26 -5.76 -4.25
N GLU A 184 9.84 -6.65 -5.06
CA GLU A 184 9.68 -8.10 -4.92
C GLU A 184 10.24 -8.59 -3.58
N LEU A 185 11.41 -8.08 -3.17
CA LEU A 185 11.98 -8.38 -1.86
C LEU A 185 11.00 -8.04 -0.72
N LEU A 186 10.31 -6.91 -0.80
CA LEU A 186 9.34 -6.50 0.21
C LEU A 186 8.10 -7.40 0.20
N GLU A 187 7.58 -7.76 -0.96
CA GLU A 187 6.45 -8.67 -1.09
C GLU A 187 6.78 -10.07 -0.54
N GLU A 188 7.96 -10.59 -0.88
CA GLU A 188 8.39 -11.93 -0.46
C GLU A 188 8.72 -12.04 1.03
N ARG A 189 9.24 -10.97 1.63
CA ARG A 189 9.84 -11.03 2.98
C ARG A 189 8.99 -10.38 4.07
N PHE A 190 8.07 -9.48 3.72
CA PHE A 190 7.30 -8.71 4.68
C PHE A 190 5.78 -8.84 4.52
N HIS A 191 5.31 -9.70 3.61
CA HIS A 191 3.87 -9.84 3.30
C HIS A 191 3.20 -8.50 2.94
N LEU A 192 3.96 -7.65 2.22
CA LEU A 192 3.44 -6.42 1.68
C LEU A 192 2.90 -6.66 0.27
N ASP A 193 1.80 -6.00 -0.05
CA ASP A 193 1.34 -5.86 -1.43
C ASP A 193 1.83 -4.49 -1.95
N ILE A 194 2.64 -4.47 -3.01
CA ILE A 194 3.26 -3.23 -3.53
C ILE A 194 2.61 -2.82 -4.84
N ASP A 195 1.95 -1.67 -4.84
CA ASP A 195 1.35 -1.05 -6.03
C ASP A 195 2.13 0.19 -6.46
N LEU A 196 2.76 0.15 -7.64
CA LEU A 196 3.31 1.33 -8.29
C LEU A 196 2.30 1.83 -9.32
N SER A 197 1.64 2.94 -9.03
CA SER A 197 0.58 3.48 -9.88
C SER A 197 0.66 5.00 -10.00
N PRO A 198 0.01 5.63 -11.00
CA PRO A 198 0.03 7.07 -11.17
C PRO A 198 -0.82 7.77 -10.09
N LEU A 199 -0.30 7.84 -8.87
CA LEU A 199 -0.91 8.58 -7.78
C LEU A 199 -0.93 10.09 -8.08
N PRO A 200 -1.80 10.86 -7.41
CA PRO A 200 -1.77 12.32 -7.44
C PRO A 200 -0.38 12.86 -7.09
N GLU A 201 0.05 13.93 -7.74
CA GLU A 201 1.42 14.45 -7.61
C GLU A 201 1.78 14.83 -6.17
N ALA A 202 0.80 15.22 -5.36
CA ALA A 202 0.96 15.56 -3.94
C ALA A 202 1.21 14.34 -3.04
N VAL A 203 0.96 13.11 -3.50
CA VAL A 203 1.15 11.88 -2.75
C VAL A 203 2.34 11.12 -3.30
N ASP A 204 3.41 11.00 -2.52
CA ASP A 204 4.57 10.19 -2.90
C ASP A 204 4.33 8.70 -2.61
N GLY A 205 3.70 8.38 -1.49
CA GLY A 205 3.36 7.03 -1.07
C GLY A 205 2.27 7.00 -0.01
N LEU A 206 1.74 5.81 0.22
CA LEU A 206 0.68 5.53 1.17
C LEU A 206 0.80 4.08 1.63
N CYS A 207 0.87 3.84 2.92
CA CYS A 207 0.81 2.50 3.51
C CYS A 207 -0.53 2.28 4.21
N VAL A 208 -1.17 1.17 3.90
CA VAL A 208 -2.51 0.81 4.37
C VAL A 208 -2.44 -0.56 5.04
N GLY A 209 -2.78 -0.63 6.31
CA GLY A 209 -2.84 -1.90 7.05
C GLY A 209 -4.11 -2.69 6.70
N LEU A 210 -3.95 -3.97 6.37
CA LEU A 210 -5.01 -4.91 5.98
C LEU A 210 -5.04 -6.14 6.90
N GLY A 211 -4.97 -5.94 8.20
CA GLY A 211 -4.91 -7.03 9.18
C GLY A 211 -3.50 -7.63 9.30
N ASP A 212 -3.29 -8.83 8.76
CA ASP A 212 -1.99 -9.53 8.77
C ASP A 212 -1.06 -9.10 7.63
N ARG A 213 -1.52 -8.22 6.74
CA ARG A 213 -0.80 -7.66 5.59
C ARG A 213 -0.85 -6.16 5.58
N ALA A 214 -0.09 -5.56 4.69
CA ALA A 214 -0.25 -4.16 4.34
C ALA A 214 -0.11 -3.95 2.83
N LEU A 215 -0.83 -2.96 2.31
CA LEU A 215 -0.75 -2.49 0.95
C LEU A 215 0.05 -1.18 0.95
N VAL A 216 1.11 -1.13 0.15
CA VAL A 216 1.92 0.07 -0.04
C VAL A 216 1.74 0.58 -1.46
N LEU A 217 1.16 1.75 -1.61
CA LEU A 217 1.03 2.46 -2.88
C LEU A 217 2.17 3.45 -3.01
N VAL A 218 2.78 3.51 -4.19
CA VAL A 218 3.83 4.49 -4.50
C VAL A 218 3.58 5.13 -5.87
N GLY A 219 3.77 6.43 -5.94
CA GLY A 219 3.57 7.20 -7.17
C GLY A 219 4.53 6.81 -8.28
N SER A 220 4.04 6.13 -9.33
CA SER A 220 4.85 5.68 -10.46
C SER A 220 5.41 6.82 -11.32
N ARG A 221 4.83 8.03 -11.25
CA ARG A 221 5.31 9.21 -12.01
C ARG A 221 6.61 9.80 -11.47
N LYS A 222 7.13 9.30 -10.36
CA LYS A 222 8.41 9.72 -9.78
C LYS A 222 9.56 8.90 -10.38
N PRO A 223 10.82 9.40 -10.37
CA PRO A 223 11.99 8.60 -10.75
C PRO A 223 12.11 7.33 -9.92
N SER A 224 12.72 6.28 -10.48
CA SER A 224 12.93 5.00 -9.77
C SER A 224 13.62 5.17 -8.43
N SER A 225 14.62 6.03 -8.35
CA SER A 225 15.34 6.36 -7.11
C SER A 225 14.40 6.91 -6.02
N ARG A 226 13.43 7.76 -6.41
CA ARG A 226 12.43 8.31 -5.48
C ARG A 226 11.43 7.25 -5.06
N GLN A 227 10.95 6.42 -6.00
CA GLN A 227 10.04 5.31 -5.70
C GLN A 227 10.66 4.36 -4.66
N ARG A 228 11.93 3.98 -4.85
CA ARG A 228 12.68 3.12 -3.92
C ARG A 228 12.80 3.72 -2.53
N PHE A 229 13.10 5.02 -2.45
CA PHE A 229 13.19 5.71 -1.16
C PHE A 229 11.84 5.76 -0.46
N THR A 230 10.76 6.03 -1.20
CA THR A 230 9.40 6.02 -0.67
C THR A 230 9.02 4.63 -0.16
N LEU A 231 9.28 3.55 -0.92
CA LEU A 231 9.03 2.18 -0.45
C LEU A 231 9.77 1.85 0.85
N ALA A 232 11.05 2.23 0.95
CA ALA A 232 11.80 2.02 2.18
C ALA A 232 11.26 2.83 3.36
N HIS A 233 10.78 4.05 3.10
CA HIS A 233 10.16 4.91 4.09
C HIS A 233 8.85 4.31 4.62
N GLU A 234 7.95 3.87 3.74
CA GLU A 234 6.70 3.23 4.12
C GLU A 234 6.93 1.90 4.87
N LEU A 235 7.98 1.15 4.49
CA LEU A 235 8.39 -0.04 5.25
C LEU A 235 8.75 0.30 6.71
N ALA A 236 9.38 1.44 6.97
CA ALA A 236 9.68 1.85 8.35
C ALA A 236 8.41 2.01 9.17
N HIS A 237 7.41 2.71 8.64
CA HIS A 237 6.11 2.89 9.28
C HIS A 237 5.43 1.55 9.56
N TYR A 238 5.42 0.65 8.57
CA TYR A 238 4.90 -0.70 8.74
C TYR A 238 5.61 -1.49 9.86
N LEU A 239 6.94 -1.43 9.92
CA LEU A 239 7.74 -2.20 10.90
C LEU A 239 7.57 -1.73 12.33
N VAL A 240 7.33 -0.44 12.56
CA VAL A 240 7.16 0.12 13.91
C VAL A 240 5.71 0.26 14.34
N ASP A 241 4.76 -0.11 13.45
CA ASP A 241 3.33 -0.06 13.71
C ASP A 241 2.79 1.35 14.04
N ASP A 242 3.36 2.36 13.41
CA ASP A 242 2.91 3.75 13.52
C ASP A 242 2.00 4.18 12.35
N LEU A 243 1.20 3.22 11.85
CA LEU A 243 0.24 3.40 10.78
C LEU A 243 -1.13 3.94 11.26
N ASP A 244 -1.28 4.29 12.53
CA ASP A 244 -2.59 4.65 13.10
C ASP A 244 -3.03 6.07 12.68
N PRO A 245 -4.08 6.20 11.84
CA PRO A 245 -4.57 7.49 11.38
C PRO A 245 -5.33 8.27 12.47
N PHE A 246 -5.84 7.59 13.48
CA PHE A 246 -6.65 8.21 14.52
C PHE A 246 -5.81 8.88 15.62
N HIS A 247 -4.55 8.50 15.76
CA HIS A 247 -3.62 9.16 16.68
C HIS A 247 -2.96 10.42 16.08
N VAL A 248 -3.27 10.75 14.85
CA VAL A 248 -2.68 11.92 14.16
C VAL A 248 -3.07 13.25 14.83
N ASP A 249 -4.24 13.33 15.43
CA ASP A 249 -4.72 14.52 16.12
C ASP A 249 -4.30 14.56 17.59
N GLU A 250 -4.01 13.42 18.21
CA GLU A 250 -3.54 13.32 19.60
C GLU A 250 -2.00 13.33 19.73
N LEU A 251 -1.29 12.76 18.74
CA LEU A 251 0.15 12.89 18.65
C LEU A 251 0.48 14.29 18.13
N GLY A 252 0.89 15.19 19.00
CA GLY A 252 1.30 16.54 18.62
C GLY A 252 2.31 16.54 17.45
N VAL A 253 2.41 17.66 16.73
CA VAL A 253 3.31 17.89 15.57
C VAL A 253 4.74 17.34 15.79
N ARG A 254 5.23 17.34 17.04
CA ARG A 254 6.56 16.85 17.42
C ARG A 254 6.69 15.32 17.29
N ALA A 255 5.68 14.55 17.66
CA ALA A 255 5.73 13.08 17.59
C ALA A 255 5.69 12.61 16.13
N ARG A 256 4.86 13.26 15.29
CA ARG A 256 4.85 13.04 13.84
C ARG A 256 6.21 13.35 13.20
N SER A 257 6.84 14.46 13.60
CA SER A 257 8.19 14.81 13.12
C SER A 257 9.23 13.75 13.48
N LEU A 258 9.16 13.14 14.68
CA LEU A 258 10.08 12.09 15.09
C LEU A 258 9.86 10.78 14.32
N ALA A 259 8.61 10.38 14.04
CA ALA A 259 8.28 9.23 13.21
C ALA A 259 8.84 9.39 11.78
N GLU A 260 8.63 10.57 11.19
CA GLU A 260 9.17 10.92 9.87
C GLU A 260 10.70 10.94 9.84
N MET A 261 11.34 11.48 10.87
CA MET A 261 12.80 11.47 10.99
C MET A 261 13.35 10.04 11.09
N ARG A 262 12.69 9.17 11.86
CA ARG A 262 13.02 7.77 11.98
C ARG A 262 12.87 7.04 10.65
N ALA A 263 11.73 7.23 9.96
CA ALA A 263 11.47 6.60 8.67
C ALA A 263 12.45 7.05 7.58
N ASN A 264 12.80 8.34 7.53
CA ASN A 264 13.81 8.85 6.62
C ASN A 264 15.22 8.29 6.91
N ALA A 265 15.61 8.21 8.18
CA ALA A 265 16.88 7.61 8.58
C ALA A 265 16.93 6.11 8.26
N PHE A 266 15.84 5.39 8.53
CA PHE A 266 15.71 3.99 8.16
C PHE A 266 15.88 3.80 6.66
N ALA A 267 15.15 4.55 5.83
CA ALA A 267 15.22 4.44 4.38
C ALA A 267 16.64 4.70 3.86
N ALA A 268 17.32 5.72 4.38
CA ALA A 268 18.68 6.04 4.00
C ALA A 268 19.64 4.91 4.36
N HIS A 269 19.62 4.39 5.57
CA HIS A 269 20.52 3.33 6.03
C HIS A 269 20.15 1.95 5.45
N LEU A 270 18.87 1.69 5.18
CA LEU A 270 18.45 0.46 4.51
C LEU A 270 18.95 0.42 3.06
N LEU A 271 18.76 1.49 2.31
CA LEU A 271 19.17 1.55 0.91
C LEU A 271 20.68 1.73 0.75
N MET A 272 21.31 2.51 1.59
CA MET A 272 22.72 2.92 1.52
C MET A 272 23.44 2.61 2.84
N PRO A 273 23.80 1.35 3.12
CA PRO A 273 24.50 0.98 4.35
C PRO A 273 25.92 1.55 4.38
N GLU A 274 26.39 1.94 5.57
CA GLU A 274 27.68 2.62 5.77
C GLU A 274 28.86 1.87 5.14
N ALA A 275 28.98 0.57 5.38
CA ALA A 275 30.09 -0.22 4.84
C ALA A 275 30.09 -0.23 3.30
N GLY A 276 28.92 -0.35 2.69
CA GLY A 276 28.77 -0.30 1.23
C GLY A 276 29.09 1.09 0.65
N ILE A 277 28.68 2.18 1.34
CA ILE A 277 29.05 3.54 0.94
C ILE A 277 30.57 3.71 0.99
N ARG A 278 31.21 3.35 2.12
CA ARG A 278 32.66 3.50 2.26
C ARG A 278 33.43 2.77 1.15
N ALA A 279 33.01 1.56 0.81
CA ALA A 279 33.58 0.83 -0.31
C ALA A 279 33.36 1.53 -1.67
N ALA A 280 32.16 2.09 -1.90
CA ALA A 280 31.85 2.76 -3.16
C ALA A 280 32.64 4.06 -3.40
N VAL A 281 33.05 4.75 -2.33
CA VAL A 281 33.81 6.04 -2.43
C VAL A 281 35.28 5.90 -2.15
N GLU A 282 35.80 4.68 -1.98
CA GLU A 282 37.21 4.45 -1.75
C GLU A 282 38.06 5.01 -2.91
N GLY A 283 39.06 5.83 -2.57
CA GLY A 283 39.94 6.46 -3.57
C GLY A 283 39.33 7.61 -4.37
N VAL A 284 38.10 8.04 -4.06
CA VAL A 284 37.44 9.17 -4.72
C VAL A 284 37.65 10.44 -3.91
N GLU A 285 38.25 11.46 -4.52
CA GLU A 285 38.54 12.73 -3.85
C GLU A 285 37.44 13.79 -4.06
N ASP A 286 36.83 13.83 -5.24
CA ASP A 286 35.80 14.82 -5.59
C ASP A 286 34.48 14.53 -4.90
N ASP A 287 33.96 15.50 -4.18
CA ASP A 287 32.74 15.39 -3.40
C ASP A 287 31.48 15.09 -4.23
N ALA A 288 31.42 15.67 -5.45
CA ALA A 288 30.28 15.44 -6.34
C ALA A 288 30.35 14.05 -6.97
N GLU A 289 31.54 13.58 -7.31
CA GLU A 289 31.75 12.22 -7.79
C GLU A 289 31.40 11.19 -6.73
N ARG A 290 31.80 11.41 -5.46
CA ARG A 290 31.36 10.55 -4.32
C ARG A 290 29.85 10.41 -4.29
N ALA A 291 29.12 11.53 -4.32
CA ALA A 291 27.67 11.52 -4.26
C ALA A 291 27.02 10.81 -5.47
N VAL A 292 27.58 11.01 -6.67
CA VAL A 292 27.11 10.33 -7.89
C VAL A 292 27.40 8.83 -7.83
N ARG A 293 28.59 8.41 -7.41
CA ARG A 293 28.92 6.99 -7.28
C ARG A 293 28.00 6.27 -6.31
N VAL A 294 27.74 6.85 -5.13
CA VAL A 294 26.82 6.28 -4.16
C VAL A 294 25.41 6.20 -4.74
N ALA A 295 24.94 7.27 -5.39
CA ALA A 295 23.61 7.29 -6.01
C ALA A 295 23.42 6.16 -7.03
N LEU A 296 24.40 5.98 -7.92
CA LEU A 296 24.38 4.94 -8.95
C LEU A 296 24.51 3.53 -8.34
N SER A 297 25.46 3.34 -7.42
CA SER A 297 25.69 2.03 -6.79
C SER A 297 24.46 1.52 -6.06
N PHE A 298 23.69 2.39 -5.43
CA PHE A 298 22.54 2.01 -4.60
C PHE A 298 21.17 2.31 -5.21
N GLY A 299 21.11 2.89 -6.40
CA GLY A 299 19.87 3.26 -7.08
C GLY A 299 19.07 4.29 -6.28
N THR A 300 19.73 5.32 -5.76
CA THR A 300 19.13 6.43 -5.02
C THR A 300 19.35 7.76 -5.74
N SER A 301 18.72 8.84 -5.28
CA SER A 301 18.99 10.17 -5.83
C SER A 301 20.33 10.70 -5.33
N VAL A 302 21.01 11.54 -6.13
CA VAL A 302 22.26 12.22 -5.72
C VAL A 302 22.03 13.06 -4.46
N SER A 303 20.84 13.66 -4.32
CA SER A 303 20.48 14.41 -3.11
C SER A 303 20.44 13.50 -1.87
N ALA A 304 19.81 12.31 -1.97
CA ALA A 304 19.78 11.35 -0.85
C ALA A 304 21.20 10.83 -0.53
N ALA A 305 22.00 10.55 -1.54
CA ALA A 305 23.40 10.15 -1.36
C ALA A 305 24.23 11.24 -0.67
N ALA A 306 24.07 12.51 -1.08
CA ALA A 306 24.75 13.64 -0.44
C ALA A 306 24.40 13.79 1.04
N TYR A 307 23.11 13.67 1.39
CA TYR A 307 22.69 13.70 2.80
C TYR A 307 23.28 12.53 3.58
N GLN A 308 23.26 11.32 3.02
CA GLN A 308 23.78 10.14 3.72
C GLN A 308 25.31 10.20 3.90
N LEU A 309 26.04 10.67 2.88
CA LEU A 309 27.49 10.94 2.99
C LEU A 309 27.79 11.98 4.08
N GLY A 310 27.01 13.06 4.17
CA GLY A 310 27.12 14.04 5.23
C GLY A 310 26.86 13.45 6.62
N ASN A 311 25.81 12.65 6.76
CA ASN A 311 25.47 11.97 8.03
C ASN A 311 26.58 11.03 8.51
N LEU A 312 27.35 10.45 7.58
CA LEU A 312 28.49 9.58 7.86
C LEU A 312 29.83 10.32 8.03
N GLY A 313 29.82 11.65 7.94
CA GLY A 313 31.04 12.47 8.02
C GLY A 313 31.97 12.32 6.83
N LEU A 314 31.48 11.79 5.69
CA LEU A 314 32.22 11.58 4.46
C LEU A 314 32.11 12.76 3.48
N LEU A 315 31.29 13.74 3.81
CA LEU A 315 31.07 14.96 3.03
C LEU A 315 30.92 16.16 3.97
N PRO A 316 31.60 17.28 3.71
CA PRO A 316 31.41 18.52 4.48
C PRO A 316 29.99 19.07 4.30
N ASP A 317 29.42 19.71 5.35
CA ASP A 317 28.04 20.25 5.33
C ASP A 317 27.80 21.17 4.13
N ALA A 318 28.72 22.08 3.82
CA ALA A 318 28.60 23.00 2.69
C ALA A 318 28.56 22.28 1.33
N ALA A 319 29.29 21.17 1.18
CA ALA A 319 29.25 20.35 -0.02
C ALA A 319 27.93 19.56 -0.10
N ARG A 320 27.50 18.97 1.03
CA ARG A 320 26.22 18.30 1.13
C ARG A 320 25.07 19.19 0.67
N ASP A 321 24.97 20.42 1.19
CA ASP A 321 23.87 21.33 0.92
C ASP A 321 23.86 21.78 -0.54
N ARG A 322 25.04 22.05 -1.12
CA ARG A 322 25.16 22.36 -2.56
C ARG A 322 24.69 21.19 -3.43
N LEU A 323 25.15 19.98 -3.15
CA LEU A 323 24.82 18.79 -3.94
C LEU A 323 23.35 18.39 -3.78
N ALA A 324 22.80 18.51 -2.58
CA ALA A 324 21.39 18.24 -2.31
C ALA A 324 20.45 19.17 -3.09
N THR A 325 20.86 20.42 -3.34
CA THR A 325 20.05 21.42 -4.07
C THR A 325 20.30 21.44 -5.59
N ALA A 326 21.45 20.93 -6.05
CA ALA A 326 21.82 20.95 -7.48
C ALA A 326 20.93 20.05 -8.37
N GLY A 327 20.21 19.10 -7.76
CA GLY A 327 19.44 18.09 -8.48
C GLY A 327 20.30 16.98 -9.06
N SER A 328 19.71 15.80 -9.29
CA SER A 328 20.45 14.63 -9.75
C SER A 328 20.90 14.75 -11.21
N LYS A 329 20.02 15.26 -12.10
CA LYS A 329 20.28 15.27 -13.55
C LYS A 329 21.60 15.97 -13.97
N PRO A 330 21.90 17.23 -13.55
CA PRO A 330 23.13 17.90 -13.95
C PRO A 330 24.38 17.17 -13.46
N LEU A 331 24.33 16.59 -12.26
CA LEU A 331 25.45 15.88 -11.66
C LEU A 331 25.68 14.52 -12.35
N LEU A 332 24.62 13.77 -12.64
CA LEU A 332 24.71 12.53 -13.41
C LEU A 332 25.25 12.77 -14.83
N MET A 333 24.80 13.84 -15.50
CA MET A 333 25.34 14.19 -16.83
C MET A 333 26.84 14.56 -16.82
N ARG A 334 27.35 15.05 -15.69
CA ARG A 334 28.75 15.44 -15.55
C ARG A 334 29.70 14.28 -15.17
N TYR A 335 29.20 13.39 -14.27
CA TYR A 335 30.05 12.37 -13.63
C TYR A 335 29.67 10.93 -14.00
N ALA A 336 28.62 10.73 -14.78
CA ALA A 336 28.09 9.42 -15.16
C ALA A 336 27.78 9.37 -16.65
N LEU A 337 27.33 8.21 -17.13
CA LEU A 337 26.88 8.08 -18.51
C LEU A 337 25.44 8.59 -18.66
N PRO A 338 25.06 9.12 -19.83
CA PRO A 338 23.66 9.51 -20.10
C PRO A 338 22.65 8.37 -19.88
N SER A 339 23.07 7.12 -20.12
CA SER A 339 22.26 5.91 -19.87
C SER A 339 21.84 5.77 -18.40
N ASP A 340 22.68 6.18 -17.45
CA ASP A 340 22.41 6.04 -16.02
C ASP A 340 21.24 6.93 -15.59
N TRP A 341 21.19 8.17 -16.09
CA TRP A 341 20.03 9.03 -15.88
C TRP A 341 18.79 8.52 -16.60
N GLN A 342 18.94 8.03 -17.84
CA GLN A 342 17.83 7.48 -18.61
C GLN A 342 17.25 6.25 -17.89
N GLN A 343 18.06 5.43 -17.24
CA GLN A 343 17.61 4.28 -16.47
C GLN A 343 16.75 4.70 -15.26
N ASP A 344 17.13 5.74 -14.51
CA ASP A 344 16.30 6.26 -13.40
C ASP A 344 14.97 6.82 -13.91
N GLU A 345 14.99 7.56 -15.02
CA GLU A 345 13.79 8.10 -15.65
C GLU A 345 12.90 7.02 -16.32
N SER A 346 13.49 5.94 -16.83
CA SER A 346 12.73 4.86 -17.51
C SER A 346 11.72 4.14 -16.61
N GLY A 347 11.89 4.25 -15.30
CA GLY A 347 10.91 3.75 -14.32
C GLY A 347 9.69 4.65 -14.14
N ARG A 348 9.72 5.87 -14.66
CA ARG A 348 8.57 6.78 -14.59
C ARG A 348 7.40 6.27 -15.40
N GLY A 349 6.22 6.31 -14.80
CA GLY A 349 4.97 5.92 -15.44
C GLY A 349 4.77 4.40 -15.56
N ARG A 350 5.74 3.58 -15.15
CA ARG A 350 5.54 2.13 -15.12
C ARG A 350 4.54 1.79 -14.01
N VAL A 351 3.45 1.16 -14.41
CA VAL A 351 2.49 0.56 -13.48
C VAL A 351 2.98 -0.84 -13.11
N ARG A 352 2.96 -1.13 -11.81
CA ARG A 352 3.26 -2.46 -11.29
C ARG A 352 2.24 -2.78 -10.20
N PRO A 353 1.25 -3.62 -10.47
CA PRO A 353 0.32 -4.07 -9.45
C PRO A 353 1.03 -4.99 -8.43
N PRO A 354 0.42 -5.23 -7.25
CA PRO A 354 0.90 -6.24 -6.32
C PRO A 354 0.99 -7.60 -7.00
N SER A 355 2.17 -8.25 -6.93
CA SER A 355 2.42 -9.51 -7.66
C SER A 355 1.45 -10.62 -7.26
N ARG A 356 1.12 -10.71 -5.97
CA ARG A 356 0.16 -11.67 -5.44
C ARG A 356 -1.23 -11.45 -6.02
N LEU A 357 -1.70 -10.21 -6.00
CA LEU A 357 -3.04 -9.86 -6.49
C LEU A 357 -3.15 -10.07 -8.00
N TYR A 358 -2.11 -9.68 -8.76
CA TYR A 358 -2.05 -9.93 -10.20
C TYR A 358 -2.09 -11.43 -10.52
N GLY A 359 -1.29 -12.25 -9.81
CA GLY A 359 -1.31 -13.71 -10.00
C GLY A 359 -2.67 -14.34 -9.67
N ARG A 360 -3.37 -13.86 -8.65
CA ARG A 360 -4.72 -14.32 -8.31
C ARG A 360 -5.75 -13.90 -9.36
N ALA A 361 -5.68 -12.65 -9.82
CA ALA A 361 -6.59 -12.15 -10.85
C ALA A 361 -6.40 -12.90 -12.17
N THR A 362 -5.17 -13.15 -12.61
CA THR A 362 -4.90 -13.93 -13.82
C THR A 362 -5.34 -15.39 -13.69
N LEU A 363 -5.22 -15.99 -12.50
CA LEU A 363 -5.75 -17.34 -12.23
C LEU A 363 -7.27 -17.36 -12.32
N ALA A 364 -7.96 -16.41 -11.71
CA ALA A 364 -9.42 -16.31 -11.78
C ALA A 364 -9.92 -16.04 -13.22
N TYR A 365 -9.20 -15.23 -14.00
CA TYR A 365 -9.48 -14.99 -15.41
C TYR A 365 -9.33 -16.26 -16.24
N ARG A 366 -8.26 -17.02 -16.07
CA ARG A 366 -8.08 -18.31 -16.75
C ARG A 366 -9.18 -19.31 -16.41
N GLN A 367 -9.67 -19.31 -15.20
CA GLN A 367 -10.77 -20.16 -14.75
C GLN A 367 -12.15 -19.62 -15.17
N GLY A 368 -12.23 -18.52 -15.91
CA GLY A 368 -13.49 -17.91 -16.33
C GLY A 368 -14.32 -17.32 -15.18
N LEU A 369 -13.72 -17.13 -14.00
CA LEU A 369 -14.41 -16.60 -12.81
C LEU A 369 -14.55 -15.08 -12.83
N ILE A 370 -13.65 -14.38 -13.54
CA ILE A 370 -13.70 -12.93 -13.78
C ILE A 370 -13.43 -12.62 -15.24
N GLY A 371 -13.92 -11.48 -15.73
CA GLY A 371 -13.60 -10.96 -17.05
C GLY A 371 -12.20 -10.30 -17.12
N LEU A 372 -11.87 -9.71 -18.27
CA LEU A 372 -10.60 -9.02 -18.53
C LEU A 372 -10.48 -7.69 -17.75
N GLN A 373 -11.61 -7.03 -17.49
CA GLN A 373 -11.67 -5.69 -16.91
C GLN A 373 -10.89 -5.55 -15.58
N PRO A 374 -11.03 -6.46 -14.59
CA PRO A 374 -10.23 -6.38 -13.36
C PRO A 374 -8.71 -6.39 -13.58
N ILE A 375 -8.23 -7.15 -14.57
CA ILE A 375 -6.80 -7.20 -14.94
C ILE A 375 -6.39 -5.90 -15.63
N ALA A 376 -7.21 -5.38 -16.53
CA ALA A 376 -6.98 -4.10 -17.21
C ALA A 376 -6.85 -2.95 -16.18
N GLU A 377 -7.69 -2.94 -15.17
CA GLU A 377 -7.63 -1.94 -14.11
C GLU A 377 -6.46 -2.12 -13.14
N LEU A 378 -6.09 -3.35 -12.81
CA LEU A 378 -4.85 -3.60 -12.08
C LEU A 378 -3.66 -3.02 -12.80
N LEU A 379 -3.58 -3.22 -14.12
CA LEU A 379 -2.51 -2.74 -14.99
C LEU A 379 -2.70 -1.29 -15.43
N GLN A 380 -3.85 -0.67 -15.11
CA GLN A 380 -4.26 0.67 -15.55
C GLN A 380 -4.16 0.84 -17.07
N ARG A 381 -4.68 -0.14 -17.79
CA ARG A 381 -4.70 -0.21 -19.25
C ARG A 381 -6.12 -0.02 -19.76
N SER A 382 -6.27 0.75 -20.84
CA SER A 382 -7.52 0.96 -21.56
C SER A 382 -7.60 0.20 -22.91
N ASP A 383 -6.49 -0.40 -23.33
CA ASP A 383 -6.33 -1.13 -24.59
C ASP A 383 -6.65 -2.62 -24.39
N HIS A 384 -7.92 -2.93 -24.18
CA HIS A 384 -8.40 -4.26 -23.77
C HIS A 384 -8.09 -5.35 -24.83
N ASP A 385 -8.19 -5.02 -26.12
CA ASP A 385 -7.92 -5.99 -27.19
C ASP A 385 -6.43 -6.38 -27.22
N GLN A 386 -5.55 -5.39 -27.09
CA GLN A 386 -4.11 -5.67 -27.01
C GLN A 386 -3.75 -6.42 -25.72
N LEU A 387 -4.35 -6.07 -24.59
CA LEU A 387 -4.13 -6.78 -23.34
C LEU A 387 -4.58 -8.24 -23.43
N ARG A 388 -5.74 -8.50 -24.06
CA ARG A 388 -6.22 -9.87 -24.30
C ARG A 388 -5.21 -10.65 -25.12
N GLN A 389 -4.74 -10.10 -26.24
CA GLN A 389 -3.76 -10.76 -27.08
C GLN A 389 -2.45 -11.07 -26.30
N GLU A 390 -1.97 -10.12 -25.50
CA GLU A 390 -0.77 -10.33 -24.66
C GLU A 390 -0.97 -11.46 -23.64
N LEU A 391 -2.16 -11.57 -23.04
CA LEU A 391 -2.48 -12.65 -22.10
C LEU A 391 -2.60 -13.99 -22.83
N ASP A 392 -3.21 -14.02 -24.01
CA ASP A 392 -3.33 -15.22 -24.84
C ASP A 392 -1.95 -15.71 -25.31
N ASP A 393 -1.08 -14.81 -25.76
CA ASP A 393 0.31 -15.11 -26.16
C ASP A 393 1.15 -15.61 -24.96
N ALA A 394 0.82 -15.17 -23.75
CA ALA A 394 1.45 -15.64 -22.52
C ALA A 394 0.87 -16.97 -21.99
N GLY A 395 -0.11 -17.56 -22.67
CA GLY A 395 -0.80 -18.79 -22.24
C GLY A 395 -1.71 -18.59 -21.03
N LEU A 396 -2.24 -17.38 -20.87
CA LEU A 396 -3.16 -17.00 -19.81
C LEU A 396 -4.61 -16.81 -20.31
N ALA A 397 -4.93 -17.27 -21.51
CA ALA A 397 -6.30 -17.31 -22.03
C ALA A 397 -7.22 -18.09 -21.07
N PRO A 398 -8.52 -17.77 -21.02
CA PRO A 398 -9.49 -18.59 -20.31
C PRO A 398 -9.48 -20.03 -20.84
N ASP A 399 -9.58 -21.00 -19.94
CA ASP A 399 -9.64 -22.43 -20.31
C ASP A 399 -10.91 -22.71 -21.13
N ASP A 400 -10.78 -23.38 -22.30
CA ASP A 400 -11.86 -23.57 -23.26
C ASP A 400 -13.11 -24.33 -22.74
N ASP A 401 -12.98 -25.03 -21.62
CA ASP A 401 -14.05 -25.82 -20.98
C ASP A 401 -14.91 -25.02 -19.96
N VAL A 402 -14.59 -23.76 -19.72
CA VAL A 402 -15.31 -22.96 -18.72
C VAL A 402 -16.27 -22.00 -19.42
N ALA A 403 -17.56 -22.34 -19.45
CA ALA A 403 -18.59 -21.38 -19.80
C ALA A 403 -18.51 -20.21 -18.80
N ILE A 404 -18.18 -19.00 -19.30
CA ILE A 404 -18.14 -17.79 -18.49
C ILE A 404 -19.48 -17.67 -17.75
N GLY A 405 -19.45 -17.90 -16.44
CA GLY A 405 -20.63 -17.70 -15.62
C GLY A 405 -20.96 -16.21 -15.57
N ASP A 406 -22.04 -15.81 -16.23
CA ASP A 406 -22.49 -14.40 -16.35
C ASP A 406 -22.58 -13.68 -15.01
N LEU A 407 -22.86 -14.40 -13.93
CA LEU A 407 -23.01 -13.84 -12.56
C LEU A 407 -21.71 -13.29 -11.95
N GLY A 408 -20.55 -13.86 -12.27
CA GLY A 408 -19.28 -13.38 -11.74
C GLY A 408 -18.72 -12.18 -12.50
N SER A 409 -18.96 -12.13 -13.82
CA SER A 409 -18.55 -11.02 -14.67
C SER A 409 -19.39 -9.76 -14.41
N ASP A 410 -20.69 -9.90 -14.18
CA ASP A 410 -21.58 -8.78 -13.94
C ASP A 410 -21.29 -8.12 -12.58
N LEU A 411 -21.07 -8.90 -11.52
CA LEU A 411 -20.72 -8.39 -10.21
C LEU A 411 -19.31 -7.71 -10.20
N ALA A 412 -18.36 -8.31 -10.91
CA ALA A 412 -17.03 -7.73 -11.07
C ALA A 412 -17.06 -6.43 -11.88
N ASN A 413 -17.86 -6.38 -12.94
CA ASN A 413 -18.03 -5.18 -13.77
C ASN A 413 -18.76 -4.07 -13.02
N GLU A 414 -19.76 -4.39 -12.20
CA GLU A 414 -20.49 -3.44 -11.38
C GLU A 414 -19.59 -2.78 -10.30
N ILE A 415 -18.75 -3.59 -9.64
CA ILE A 415 -17.72 -3.09 -8.69
C ILE A 415 -16.75 -2.13 -9.39
N ILE A 416 -16.45 -2.38 -10.62
CA ILE A 416 -15.44 -1.68 -11.42
C ILE A 416 -15.99 -0.41 -12.04
N GLU A 417 -17.24 -0.38 -12.52
CA GLU A 417 -17.88 0.84 -13.02
C GLU A 417 -18.04 1.89 -11.92
N GLU A 418 -18.30 1.46 -10.67
CA GLU A 418 -18.31 2.36 -9.51
C GLU A 418 -16.93 2.94 -9.18
N MET A 419 -15.86 2.28 -9.61
CA MET A 419 -14.46 2.64 -9.31
C MET A 419 -13.81 3.49 -10.41
N ALA A 420 -14.42 3.62 -11.58
CA ALA A 420 -13.92 4.45 -12.65
C ALA A 420 -13.95 5.93 -12.22
N PRO A 421 -12.83 6.69 -12.32
CA PRO A 421 -12.85 8.11 -12.01
C PRO A 421 -13.85 8.78 -12.94
N GLY A 422 -14.87 9.42 -12.38
CA GLY A 422 -15.92 10.11 -13.12
C GLY A 422 -15.34 10.99 -14.24
N ARG A 423 -15.95 10.90 -15.42
CA ARG A 423 -15.65 11.70 -16.60
C ARG A 423 -15.92 13.18 -16.35
#